data_04e5795c0be77b80c6f42a5fb0c46a5a
#
_entry.id   04e5795c0be77b80c6f42a5fb0c46a5a
#
_cell.length_a   1.000
_cell.length_b   1.000
_cell.length_c   1.000
_cell.angle_alpha   90.00
_cell.angle_beta   90.00
_cell.angle_gamma   90.00
#
_symmetry.space_group_name_H-M   'P 1'
#
loop_
_entity.id
_entity.type
_entity.pdbx_description
1 polymer ?
#
loop_
_entity_poly.entity_id
_entity_poly.type
_entity_poly.pdbx_seq_one_letter_code
_entity_poly.pdbx_strand_id
1 'polypeptide(L)'
;GGEQWDFDSFGWRDHSWGPRYWTNIYFYRLFIANFGPDRALMLLKITGRDGETRRHGVLQIGSEYEEITDMDVITEWSVEKDPKTIHLGVRTANRAAQMEGRVLTLAPLSNRRKVGDELLKSRIAEALTEWTWDGIDGIGVTEYIEFLENGDPVGYPM
;
A
#
# COMPACT_ATOMS: atom_id res chain seq x y z
N GLY A 1 19.25 12.58 -30.27
CA GLY A 1 18.17 11.93 -30.98
C GLY A 1 17.07 11.71 -29.97
N GLY A 2 15.92 12.34 -30.11
CA GLY A 2 14.80 12.15 -29.21
C GLY A 2 13.89 11.04 -29.75
N GLU A 3 13.76 9.95 -29.02
CA GLU A 3 12.65 9.04 -29.21
C GLU A 3 11.40 9.71 -28.60
N GLN A 4 10.31 9.69 -29.32
CA GLN A 4 9.02 10.17 -28.85
C GLN A 4 8.16 8.95 -28.50
N TRP A 5 7.57 8.98 -27.31
CA TRP A 5 6.67 7.93 -26.83
C TRP A 5 5.31 8.56 -26.57
N ASP A 6 4.26 8.02 -27.17
CA ASP A 6 2.88 8.41 -26.90
C ASP A 6 2.28 7.41 -25.92
N PHE A 7 1.64 7.92 -24.86
CA PHE A 7 0.99 7.09 -23.84
C PHE A 7 -0.50 7.46 -23.75
N ASP A 8 -1.32 6.44 -23.73
CA ASP A 8 -2.74 6.53 -23.41
C ASP A 8 -3.04 5.49 -22.34
N SER A 9 -3.10 5.93 -21.07
CA SER A 9 -3.27 5.04 -19.93
C SER A 9 -3.92 5.75 -18.74
N PHE A 10 -4.38 4.97 -17.79
CA PHE A 10 -4.85 5.46 -16.51
C PHE A 10 -3.71 5.50 -15.50
N GLY A 11 -3.82 6.39 -14.54
CA GLY A 11 -2.86 6.54 -13.47
C GLY A 11 -3.48 7.17 -12.24
N TRP A 12 -2.65 7.51 -11.30
CA TRP A 12 -3.03 8.19 -10.07
C TRP A 12 -2.01 9.26 -9.73
N ARG A 13 -2.44 10.20 -8.91
CA ARG A 13 -1.58 11.25 -8.38
C ARG A 13 -1.72 11.29 -6.88
N ASP A 14 -0.62 11.09 -6.16
CA ASP A 14 -0.53 11.45 -4.75
C ASP A 14 -0.12 12.93 -4.60
N HIS A 15 -0.80 13.63 -3.71
CA HIS A 15 -0.42 14.98 -3.30
C HIS A 15 -0.65 15.11 -1.80
N SER A 16 0.37 14.87 -1.03
CA SER A 16 0.34 14.94 0.42
C SER A 16 1.40 15.91 0.95
N TRP A 17 1.04 16.66 1.97
CA TRP A 17 1.93 17.62 2.63
C TRP A 17 1.74 17.62 4.14
N GLY A 18 2.72 18.16 4.85
CA GLY A 18 2.72 18.28 6.30
C GLY A 18 3.92 17.60 6.95
N PRO A 19 4.02 17.69 8.28
CA PRO A 19 5.09 17.04 9.02
C PRO A 19 5.07 15.52 8.85
N ARG A 20 6.23 14.92 8.61
CA ARG A 20 6.41 13.48 8.47
C ARG A 20 7.20 12.94 9.65
N TYR A 21 6.54 12.14 10.48
CA TYR A 21 7.14 11.49 11.64
C TYR A 21 7.20 9.98 11.42
N TRP A 22 8.02 9.55 10.48
CA TRP A 22 8.19 8.14 10.09
C TRP A 22 8.49 7.22 11.27
N THR A 23 9.18 7.74 12.29
CA THR A 23 9.50 7.00 13.51
C THR A 23 8.30 6.71 14.41
N ASN A 24 7.17 7.34 14.17
CA ASN A 24 5.93 7.08 14.90
C ASN A 24 5.08 5.99 14.23
N ILE A 25 5.44 5.59 13.01
CA ILE A 25 4.78 4.50 12.29
C ILE A 25 5.38 3.20 12.78
N TYR A 26 4.53 2.30 13.28
CA TYR A 26 4.90 0.94 13.61
C TYR A 26 4.84 0.08 12.34
N PHE A 27 3.68 0.07 11.66
CA PHE A 27 3.57 -0.43 10.29
C PHE A 27 2.52 0.33 9.48
N TYR A 28 2.68 0.30 8.17
CA TYR A 28 1.86 1.01 7.21
C TYR A 28 1.63 0.14 5.97
N ARG A 29 0.42 0.21 5.44
CA ARG A 29 0.00 -0.46 4.21
C ARG A 29 -0.75 0.55 3.35
N LEU A 30 -0.24 0.81 2.17
CA LEU A 30 -0.94 1.60 1.15
C LEU A 30 -1.15 0.72 -0.09
N PHE A 31 -2.36 0.71 -0.58
CA PHE A 31 -2.74 0.06 -1.82
C PHE A 31 -3.45 1.06 -2.70
N ILE A 32 -2.91 1.30 -3.88
CA ILE A 32 -3.54 2.12 -4.91
C ILE A 32 -3.57 1.26 -6.16
N ALA A 33 -4.75 1.11 -6.76
CA ALA A 33 -4.92 0.33 -7.97
C ALA A 33 -5.93 0.99 -8.90
N ASN A 34 -5.67 0.90 -10.19
CA ASN A 34 -6.55 1.36 -11.25
C ASN A 34 -6.87 0.19 -12.18
N PHE A 35 -8.16 -0.04 -12.40
CA PHE A 35 -8.70 -1.14 -13.21
C PHE A 35 -9.42 -0.60 -14.46
N GLY A 36 -8.96 0.53 -14.99
CA GLY A 36 -9.57 1.20 -16.13
C GLY A 36 -10.41 2.42 -15.73
N PRO A 37 -11.32 2.89 -16.60
CA PRO A 37 -12.04 4.15 -16.38
C PRO A 37 -13.05 4.10 -15.23
N ASP A 38 -13.57 2.90 -14.92
CA ASP A 38 -14.73 2.74 -14.07
C ASP A 38 -14.43 2.11 -12.71
N ARG A 39 -13.18 1.73 -12.45
CA ARG A 39 -12.82 1.09 -11.18
C ARG A 39 -11.44 1.52 -10.70
N ALA A 40 -11.37 1.93 -9.46
CA ALA A 40 -10.12 2.19 -8.78
C ALA A 40 -10.23 1.95 -7.27
N LEU A 41 -9.09 1.73 -6.65
CA LEU A 41 -8.93 1.57 -5.21
C LEU A 41 -7.86 2.53 -4.71
N MET A 42 -8.12 3.17 -3.59
CA MET A 42 -7.10 3.75 -2.72
C MET A 42 -7.40 3.33 -1.28
N LEU A 43 -6.45 2.72 -0.62
CA LEU A 43 -6.63 2.21 0.73
C LEU A 43 -5.35 2.37 1.55
N LEU A 44 -5.49 2.90 2.75
CA LEU A 44 -4.42 3.15 3.69
C LEU A 44 -4.77 2.55 5.06
N LYS A 45 -3.83 1.78 5.63
CA LYS A 45 -3.85 1.34 7.02
C LYS A 45 -2.54 1.74 7.69
N ILE A 46 -2.62 2.49 8.77
CA ILE A 46 -1.47 2.92 9.56
C ILE A 46 -1.66 2.46 10.99
N THR A 47 -0.68 1.78 11.55
CA THR A 47 -0.59 1.51 12.98
C THR A 47 0.59 2.29 13.55
N GLY A 48 0.32 3.11 14.54
CA GLY A 48 1.33 3.86 15.28
C GLY A 48 2.06 2.99 16.30
N ARG A 49 3.19 3.47 16.82
CA ARG A 49 3.91 2.84 17.92
C ARG A 49 3.13 2.85 19.24
N ASP A 50 2.10 3.68 19.35
CA ASP A 50 1.12 3.71 20.44
C ASP A 50 0.07 2.59 20.34
N GLY A 51 0.07 1.81 19.26
CA GLY A 51 -0.89 0.75 18.98
C GLY A 51 -2.16 1.22 18.29
N GLU A 52 -2.34 2.54 18.11
CA GLU A 52 -3.50 3.10 17.43
C GLU A 52 -3.47 2.76 15.94
N THR A 53 -4.55 2.21 15.43
CA THR A 53 -4.70 1.90 14.00
C THR A 53 -5.73 2.83 13.36
N ARG A 54 -5.32 3.46 12.27
CA ARG A 54 -6.17 4.30 11.42
C ARG A 54 -6.31 3.67 10.05
N ARG A 55 -7.50 3.77 9.48
CA ARG A 55 -7.83 3.28 8.15
C ARG A 55 -8.52 4.38 7.37
N HIS A 56 -8.14 4.53 6.12
CA HIS A 56 -8.81 5.39 5.15
C HIS A 56 -8.81 4.70 3.81
N GLY A 57 -9.92 4.76 3.10
CA GLY A 57 -9.95 4.18 1.78
C GLY A 57 -11.20 4.52 1.02
N VAL A 58 -11.08 4.48 -0.29
CA VAL A 58 -12.13 4.77 -1.24
C VAL A 58 -12.10 3.73 -2.35
N LEU A 59 -13.27 3.24 -2.70
CA LEU A 59 -13.52 2.45 -3.89
C LEU A 59 -14.23 3.36 -4.91
N GLN A 60 -13.69 3.45 -6.11
CA GLN A 60 -14.38 4.07 -7.24
C GLN A 60 -15.12 3.00 -8.04
N ILE A 61 -16.40 3.24 -8.33
CA ILE A 61 -17.24 2.41 -9.20
C ILE A 61 -18.00 3.34 -10.15
N GLY A 62 -17.64 3.34 -11.41
CA GLY A 62 -18.14 4.33 -12.37
C GLY A 62 -17.77 5.75 -11.92
N SER A 63 -18.76 6.60 -11.78
CA SER A 63 -18.62 7.97 -11.29
C SER A 63 -18.77 8.10 -9.77
N GLU A 64 -19.03 7.01 -9.05
CA GLU A 64 -19.29 7.04 -7.62
C GLU A 64 -18.04 6.67 -6.82
N TYR A 65 -17.93 7.25 -5.63
CA TYR A 65 -16.88 6.97 -4.65
C TYR A 65 -17.52 6.44 -3.38
N GLU A 66 -17.12 5.24 -2.97
CA GLU A 66 -17.61 4.59 -1.76
C GLU A 66 -16.49 4.55 -0.71
N GLU A 67 -16.76 5.04 0.49
CA GLU A 67 -15.83 4.93 1.61
C GLU A 67 -15.68 3.47 2.02
N ILE A 68 -14.43 3.03 2.21
CA ILE A 68 -14.11 1.70 2.73
C ILE A 68 -14.22 1.75 4.25
N THR A 69 -15.16 0.97 4.77
CA THR A 69 -15.44 0.90 6.21
C THR A 69 -14.70 -0.21 6.93
N ASP A 70 -14.28 -1.26 6.19
CA ASP A 70 -13.53 -2.38 6.74
C ASP A 70 -12.60 -3.00 5.69
N MET A 71 -11.52 -3.63 6.18
CA MET A 71 -10.51 -4.25 5.33
C MET A 71 -9.82 -5.42 6.02
N ASP A 72 -9.55 -6.46 5.23
CA ASP A 72 -8.68 -7.58 5.58
C ASP A 72 -7.52 -7.64 4.59
N VAL A 73 -6.31 -7.80 5.09
CA VAL A 73 -5.09 -7.95 4.27
C VAL A 73 -4.36 -9.19 4.72
N ILE A 74 -4.09 -10.09 3.77
CA ILE A 74 -3.22 -11.24 3.96
C ILE A 74 -2.09 -11.10 2.96
N THR A 75 -0.86 -11.14 3.45
CA THR A 75 0.34 -11.00 2.61
C THR A 75 1.12 -12.30 2.58
N GLU A 76 1.43 -12.78 1.39
CA GLU A 76 2.46 -13.78 1.18
C GLU A 76 3.81 -13.07 1.02
N TRP A 77 4.80 -13.54 1.76
CA TRP A 77 6.10 -12.90 1.82
C TRP A 77 7.18 -13.71 1.09
N SER A 78 8.18 -13.03 0.57
CA SER A 78 9.41 -13.65 0.10
C SER A 78 10.29 -14.10 1.27
N VAL A 79 11.40 -14.80 0.97
CA VAL A 79 12.41 -15.18 1.97
C VAL A 79 13.07 -13.95 2.59
N GLU A 80 13.18 -12.86 1.82
CA GLU A 80 13.71 -11.57 2.26
C GLU A 80 12.70 -10.75 3.07
N LYS A 81 11.50 -11.30 3.32
CA LYS A 81 10.38 -10.64 3.99
C LYS A 81 9.86 -9.43 3.22
N ASP A 82 9.89 -9.51 1.88
CA ASP A 82 9.23 -8.57 0.98
C ASP A 82 7.82 -9.06 0.63
N PRO A 83 6.82 -8.18 0.47
CA PRO A 83 5.51 -8.57 -0.01
C PRO A 83 5.62 -9.17 -1.42
N LYS A 84 4.94 -10.29 -1.66
CA LYS A 84 4.94 -11.01 -2.94
C LYS A 84 3.55 -11.11 -3.54
N THR A 85 2.59 -11.64 -2.78
CA THR A 85 1.18 -11.72 -3.15
C THR A 85 0.36 -11.10 -2.03
N ILE A 86 -0.68 -10.38 -2.39
CA ILE A 86 -1.54 -9.66 -1.44
C ILE A 86 -2.98 -10.07 -1.71
N HIS A 87 -3.64 -10.63 -0.72
CA HIS A 87 -5.07 -10.89 -0.75
C HIS A 87 -5.76 -9.81 0.06
N LEU A 88 -6.56 -9.00 -0.62
CA LEU A 88 -7.20 -7.84 -0.06
C LEU A 88 -8.72 -7.99 -0.11
N GLY A 89 -9.35 -8.02 1.07
CA GLY A 89 -10.79 -7.91 1.23
C GLY A 89 -11.16 -6.50 1.67
N VAL A 90 -12.13 -5.88 1.03
CA VAL A 90 -12.65 -4.56 1.42
C VAL A 90 -14.16 -4.57 1.52
N ARG A 91 -14.71 -3.73 2.39
CA ARG A 91 -16.14 -3.50 2.55
C ARG A 91 -16.45 -2.01 2.53
N THR A 92 -17.54 -1.69 1.88
CA THR A 92 -18.21 -0.39 1.92
C THR A 92 -19.60 -0.56 2.53
N ALA A 93 -20.36 0.52 2.62
CA ALA A 93 -21.78 0.42 3.03
C ALA A 93 -22.61 -0.41 2.05
N ASN A 94 -22.21 -0.50 0.76
CA ASN A 94 -23.02 -1.07 -0.31
C ASN A 94 -22.52 -2.43 -0.82
N ARG A 95 -21.23 -2.77 -0.58
CA ARG A 95 -20.64 -3.98 -1.16
C ARG A 95 -19.45 -4.52 -0.39
N ALA A 96 -19.07 -5.75 -0.73
CA ALA A 96 -17.78 -6.34 -0.42
C ALA A 96 -17.06 -6.66 -1.72
N ALA A 97 -15.74 -6.50 -1.74
CA ALA A 97 -14.88 -6.85 -2.86
C ALA A 97 -13.65 -7.63 -2.39
N GLN A 98 -13.19 -8.55 -3.23
CA GLN A 98 -11.96 -9.31 -3.04
C GLN A 98 -11.03 -9.02 -4.20
N MET A 99 -9.79 -8.77 -3.89
CA MET A 99 -8.76 -8.45 -4.87
C MET A 99 -7.50 -9.24 -4.56
N GLU A 100 -6.79 -9.60 -5.61
CA GLU A 100 -5.47 -10.19 -5.50
C GLU A 100 -4.44 -9.29 -6.15
N GLY A 101 -3.35 -9.02 -5.44
CA GLY A 101 -2.21 -8.23 -5.92
C GLY A 101 -0.97 -9.10 -6.03
N ARG A 102 -0.30 -9.06 -7.19
CA ARG A 102 0.98 -9.70 -7.43
C ARG A 102 2.05 -8.64 -7.61
N VAL A 103 3.04 -8.62 -6.73
CA VAL A 103 4.16 -7.69 -6.83
C VAL A 103 5.01 -8.04 -8.06
N LEU A 104 5.18 -7.07 -8.96
CA LEU A 104 5.98 -7.21 -10.18
C LEU A 104 7.42 -6.79 -9.97
N THR A 105 7.61 -5.68 -9.29
CA THR A 105 8.93 -5.14 -8.94
C THR A 105 8.82 -4.33 -7.65
N LEU A 106 9.91 -4.24 -6.93
CA LEU A 106 9.97 -3.62 -5.62
C LEU A 106 11.24 -2.79 -5.47
N ALA A 107 11.10 -1.57 -4.96
CA ALA A 107 12.19 -0.70 -4.56
C ALA A 107 12.32 -0.70 -3.02
N PRO A 108 13.35 -1.36 -2.47
CA PRO A 108 13.57 -1.33 -1.03
C PRO A 108 14.26 -0.02 -0.64
N LEU A 109 13.64 0.69 0.30
CA LEU A 109 14.21 1.91 0.89
C LEU A 109 14.41 1.70 2.40
N SER A 110 15.29 2.47 2.99
CA SER A 110 15.51 2.45 4.44
C SER A 110 15.57 3.86 5.00
N ASN A 111 14.89 4.06 6.11
CA ASN A 111 14.98 5.28 6.88
C ASN A 111 15.64 5.00 8.23
N ARG A 112 16.51 5.92 8.67
CA ARG A 112 17.22 5.84 9.96
C ARG A 112 17.14 7.19 10.64
N ARG A 113 16.76 7.21 11.91
CA ARG A 113 16.71 8.43 12.70
C ARG A 113 17.23 8.18 14.10
N LYS A 114 18.16 9.01 14.56
CA LYS A 114 18.61 9.01 15.94
C LYS A 114 17.67 9.86 16.80
N VAL A 115 17.17 9.29 17.89
CA VAL A 115 16.32 9.96 18.88
C VAL A 115 16.94 9.69 20.27
N GLY A 116 17.59 10.71 20.85
CA GLY A 116 18.44 10.50 22.01
C GLY A 116 19.60 9.56 21.67
N ASP A 117 19.75 8.47 22.41
CA ASP A 117 20.77 7.45 22.19
C ASP A 117 20.25 6.27 21.34
N GLU A 118 18.98 6.24 21.03
CA GLU A 118 18.34 5.19 20.23
C GLU A 118 18.43 5.48 18.72
N LEU A 119 18.80 4.46 17.94
CA LEU A 119 18.76 4.50 16.48
C LEU A 119 17.51 3.77 15.97
N LEU A 120 16.47 4.52 15.63
CA LEU A 120 15.26 4.00 15.05
C LEU A 120 15.47 3.71 13.56
N LYS A 121 14.99 2.56 13.11
CA LYS A 121 15.10 2.13 11.72
C LYS A 121 13.73 1.72 11.20
N SER A 122 13.44 2.12 9.96
CA SER A 122 12.27 1.67 9.22
C SER A 122 12.68 1.18 7.84
N ARG A 123 12.00 0.15 7.38
CA ARG A 123 12.09 -0.35 6.02
C ARG A 123 10.86 0.13 5.26
N ILE A 124 11.05 0.52 4.01
CA ILE A 124 9.99 0.88 3.10
C ILE A 124 10.13 -0.01 1.88
N ALA A 125 9.05 -0.66 1.49
CA ALA A 125 8.96 -1.45 0.28
C ALA A 125 7.92 -0.80 -0.62
N GLU A 126 8.38 -0.06 -1.63
CA GLU A 126 7.52 0.49 -2.68
C GLU A 126 7.50 -0.48 -3.86
N ALA A 127 6.33 -0.90 -4.27
CA ALA A 127 6.16 -1.94 -5.27
C ALA A 127 5.17 -1.53 -6.36
N LEU A 128 5.54 -1.83 -7.60
CA LEU A 128 4.58 -1.91 -8.70
C LEU A 128 3.86 -3.25 -8.59
N THR A 129 2.54 -3.21 -8.53
CA THR A 129 1.70 -4.38 -8.28
C THR A 129 0.63 -4.50 -9.34
N GLU A 130 0.55 -5.68 -9.94
CA GLU A 130 -0.56 -6.08 -10.78
C GLU A 130 -1.69 -6.57 -9.88
N TRP A 131 -2.89 -6.08 -10.12
CA TRP A 131 -4.08 -6.40 -9.34
C TRP A 131 -5.13 -7.07 -10.20
N THR A 132 -5.90 -7.97 -9.60
CA THR A 132 -7.09 -8.55 -10.22
C THR A 132 -8.30 -8.34 -9.31
N TRP A 133 -9.39 -7.84 -9.86
CA TRP A 133 -10.67 -7.64 -9.19
C TRP A 133 -11.81 -8.10 -10.08
N ASP A 134 -12.55 -9.15 -9.67
CA ASP A 134 -13.64 -9.76 -10.45
C ASP A 134 -13.22 -10.15 -11.88
N GLY A 135 -11.98 -10.64 -12.06
CA GLY A 135 -11.44 -11.01 -13.37
C GLY A 135 -11.02 -9.81 -14.25
N ILE A 136 -11.01 -8.60 -13.72
CA ILE A 136 -10.48 -7.40 -14.38
C ILE A 136 -9.10 -7.13 -13.85
N ASP A 137 -8.13 -7.03 -14.73
CA ASP A 137 -6.76 -6.72 -14.38
C ASP A 137 -6.56 -5.21 -14.24
N GLY A 138 -5.73 -4.85 -13.28
CA GLY A 138 -5.36 -3.48 -12.96
C GLY A 138 -3.90 -3.37 -12.61
N ILE A 139 -3.43 -2.16 -12.50
CA ILE A 139 -2.06 -1.85 -12.11
C ILE A 139 -2.05 -0.79 -11.02
N GLY A 140 -1.10 -0.86 -10.11
CA GLY A 140 -1.03 0.11 -9.04
C GLY A 140 0.25 0.07 -8.24
N VAL A 141 0.27 0.83 -7.17
CA VAL A 141 1.37 0.86 -6.21
C VAL A 141 0.94 0.27 -4.89
N THR A 142 1.83 -0.50 -4.33
CA THR A 142 1.74 -1.03 -2.99
C THR A 142 2.93 -0.52 -2.18
N GLU A 143 2.67 0.07 -1.03
CA GLU A 143 3.71 0.54 -0.13
C GLU A 143 3.56 -0.11 1.25
N TYR A 144 4.63 -0.74 1.70
CA TYR A 144 4.77 -1.28 3.06
C TYR A 144 5.84 -0.50 3.79
N ILE A 145 5.49 0.14 4.89
CA ILE A 145 6.45 0.76 5.80
C ILE A 145 6.43 -0.05 7.09
N GLU A 146 7.60 -0.49 7.51
CA GLU A 146 7.78 -1.33 8.69
C GLU A 146 8.83 -0.70 9.62
N PHE A 147 8.47 -0.53 10.86
CA PHE A 147 9.49 -0.35 11.90
C PHE A 147 10.30 -1.64 12.03
N LEU A 148 11.60 -1.54 12.30
CA LEU A 148 12.45 -2.71 12.48
C LEU A 148 12.77 -2.91 13.95
N GLU A 149 12.36 -4.05 14.49
CA GLU A 149 12.75 -4.53 15.81
C GLU A 149 13.75 -5.70 15.64
N ASN A 150 14.94 -5.55 16.22
CA ASN A 150 16.02 -6.54 16.08
C ASN A 150 16.39 -6.89 14.63
N GLY A 151 16.10 -5.97 13.69
CA GLY A 151 16.35 -6.16 12.26
C GLY A 151 15.19 -6.76 11.47
N ASP A 152 14.10 -7.14 12.13
CA ASP A 152 12.90 -7.72 11.51
C ASP A 152 11.76 -6.71 11.37
N PRO A 153 11.01 -6.75 10.26
CA PRO A 153 9.81 -5.94 10.07
C PRO A 153 8.74 -6.33 11.08
N VAL A 154 8.18 -5.36 11.80
CA VAL A 154 7.20 -5.61 12.88
C VAL A 154 5.83 -6.09 12.38
N GLY A 155 5.46 -5.77 11.13
CA GLY A 155 4.22 -6.25 10.50
C GLY A 155 4.36 -7.62 9.82
N TYR A 156 5.51 -8.27 9.92
CA TYR A 156 5.71 -9.62 9.41
C TYR A 156 5.28 -10.64 10.49
N PRO A 157 4.55 -11.71 10.16
CA PRO A 157 4.01 -12.13 8.85
C PRO A 157 2.56 -11.69 8.57
N MET A 158 2.07 -10.61 9.17
CA MET A 158 0.70 -10.10 9.01
C MET A 158 0.45 -9.44 7.66
#